data_9364e2f3e9483d847e00d405d1267ce7
#
_entry.id   9364e2f3e9483d847e00d405d1267ce7
#
_cell.length_a   1.000
_cell.length_b   1.000
_cell.length_c   1.000
_cell.angle_alpha   90.00
_cell.angle_beta   90.00
_cell.angle_gamma   90.00
#
_symmetry.space_group_name_H-M   'P 1'
#
loop_
_entity.id
_entity.type
_entity.pdbx_description
1 polymer ?
#
loop_
_entity_poly.entity_id
_entity_poly.type
_entity_poly.pdbx_seq_one_letter_code
_entity_poly.pdbx_strand_id
1 'polypeptide(L)'
;GTGFNFLYNLDQNIKEMIQKWSKQNLIKDLEHVRDGNNLFKDNRGVISNHELTEPINLIGLIDSKKGTIRANHYHPQQEQKCLFTKGQIIEIFQDIINPMAPKITQVVNAGQLSIIKPNVAHTMVFTKDTTFLNLVRGERDHENYGITHTVRHVFVDEKEKNLLMECYKFDCRSCGNTDLKRVVSLGYQPLANNLLKKQNEKCELYPLEMNYCSKCHNCQLSVSVDPKKMFSNYLYTSSTSKVFRNHFVNSAKKYTKELKLNKKKTYIIDIGSNDGVALKPFLDLGFKNVLGIEPAKNLAKLANKNKIKTFNGFLEIKNLKKIKKNADLILASNVFAHSDKLKEMAECMFKLLSKNGS
;
A
#
# COMPACT_ATOMS: atom_id res chain seq x y z
N GLY A 1 26.26 -8.38 -23.20
CA GLY A 1 25.75 -7.08 -23.70
C GLY A 1 24.24 -7.11 -24.00
N THR A 2 23.59 -8.28 -24.16
CA THR A 2 22.19 -8.39 -24.61
C THR A 2 21.15 -8.27 -23.48
N GLY A 3 21.50 -8.60 -22.24
CA GLY A 3 20.56 -8.49 -21.12
C GLY A 3 20.29 -7.06 -20.62
N PHE A 4 21.28 -6.19 -20.73
CA PHE A 4 21.14 -4.78 -20.32
C PHE A 4 20.27 -3.97 -21.30
N ASN A 5 20.36 -4.26 -22.61
CA ASN A 5 19.52 -3.64 -23.61
C ASN A 5 18.06 -4.07 -23.51
N PHE A 6 17.79 -5.31 -23.11
CA PHE A 6 16.42 -5.79 -22.90
C PHE A 6 15.76 -5.09 -21.70
N LEU A 7 16.45 -4.96 -20.56
CA LEU A 7 15.94 -4.25 -19.39
C LEU A 7 15.79 -2.74 -19.66
N TYR A 8 16.73 -2.12 -20.40
CA TYR A 8 16.65 -0.73 -20.80
C TYR A 8 15.46 -0.46 -21.74
N ASN A 9 15.24 -1.33 -22.73
CA ASN A 9 14.10 -1.23 -23.62
C ASN A 9 12.77 -1.51 -22.93
N LEU A 10 12.75 -2.43 -21.96
CA LEU A 10 11.58 -2.70 -21.11
C LEU A 10 11.25 -1.47 -20.24
N ASP A 11 12.27 -0.82 -19.68
CA ASP A 11 12.10 0.41 -18.88
C ASP A 11 11.62 1.58 -19.77
N GLN A 12 12.09 1.73 -20.99
CA GLN A 12 11.61 2.72 -21.94
C GLN A 12 10.17 2.43 -22.40
N ASN A 13 9.84 1.19 -22.71
CA ASN A 13 8.47 0.78 -23.04
C ASN A 13 7.51 1.00 -21.88
N ILE A 14 7.93 0.74 -20.65
CA ILE A 14 7.14 1.02 -19.44
C ILE A 14 6.99 2.53 -19.25
N LYS A 15 8.04 3.33 -19.46
CA LYS A 15 7.99 4.80 -19.38
C LYS A 15 7.07 5.37 -20.46
N GLU A 16 7.15 4.89 -21.69
CA GLU A 16 6.26 5.29 -22.77
C GLU A 16 4.80 4.88 -22.50
N MET A 17 4.58 3.71 -21.96
CA MET A 17 3.26 3.23 -21.55
C MET A 17 2.70 4.06 -20.41
N ILE A 18 3.51 4.40 -19.40
CA ILE A 18 3.14 5.31 -18.29
C ILE A 18 2.88 6.72 -18.82
N GLN A 19 3.72 7.25 -19.73
CA GLN A 19 3.50 8.55 -20.38
C GLN A 19 2.25 8.55 -21.27
N LYS A 20 1.99 7.46 -22.00
CA LYS A 20 0.79 7.30 -22.81
C LYS A 20 -0.46 7.18 -21.92
N TRP A 21 -0.36 6.49 -20.79
CA TRP A 21 -1.39 6.39 -19.74
C TRP A 21 -1.63 7.75 -19.07
N SER A 22 -0.58 8.47 -18.73
CA SER A 22 -0.68 9.82 -18.14
C SER A 22 -1.17 10.87 -19.15
N LYS A 23 -0.81 10.74 -20.44
CA LYS A 23 -1.33 11.59 -21.52
C LYS A 23 -2.79 11.32 -21.86
N GLN A 24 -3.30 10.11 -21.59
CA GLN A 24 -4.72 9.80 -21.74
C GLN A 24 -5.58 10.35 -20.59
N ASN A 25 -4.98 11.09 -19.65
CA ASN A 25 -5.64 11.82 -18.55
C ASN A 25 -6.63 11.00 -17.71
N LEU A 26 -6.62 9.66 -17.83
CA LEU A 26 -7.54 8.77 -17.11
C LEU A 26 -7.49 8.94 -15.61
N ILE A 27 -6.35 9.36 -15.06
CA ILE A 27 -6.19 9.60 -13.62
C ILE A 27 -6.37 11.08 -13.27
N LYS A 28 -5.85 12.02 -14.08
CA LYS A 28 -6.01 13.46 -13.83
C LYS A 28 -7.45 13.94 -13.95
N ASP A 29 -8.19 13.42 -14.94
CA ASP A 29 -9.61 13.75 -15.14
C ASP A 29 -10.53 13.15 -14.06
N LEU A 30 -10.01 12.21 -13.26
CA LEU A 30 -10.71 11.58 -12.16
C LEU A 30 -10.28 12.12 -10.79
N GLU A 31 -9.40 13.10 -10.71
CA GLU A 31 -9.12 13.81 -9.45
C GLU A 31 -10.31 14.72 -9.10
N HIS A 32 -11.19 14.17 -8.27
CA HIS A 32 -12.45 14.81 -7.89
C HIS A 32 -12.34 15.60 -6.60
N VAL A 33 -11.29 15.41 -5.82
CA VAL A 33 -11.16 16.03 -4.51
C VAL A 33 -10.35 17.32 -4.61
N ARG A 34 -10.94 18.41 -4.15
CA ARG A 34 -10.32 19.74 -4.15
C ARG A 34 -10.21 20.27 -2.74
N ASP A 35 -9.03 20.78 -2.41
CA ASP A 35 -8.86 21.64 -1.26
C ASP A 35 -9.49 23.00 -1.53
N GLY A 36 -9.89 23.70 -0.48
CA GLY A 36 -10.41 25.07 -0.63
C GLY A 36 -9.34 26.02 -1.17
N ASN A 37 -9.74 26.89 -2.09
CA ASN A 37 -8.92 27.99 -2.58
C ASN A 37 -8.93 29.15 -1.59
N ASN A 38 -7.90 30.01 -1.64
CA ASN A 38 -7.78 31.24 -0.82
C ASN A 38 -7.87 30.94 0.67
N LEU A 39 -7.09 29.98 1.14
CA LEU A 39 -6.97 29.67 2.56
C LEU A 39 -6.43 30.90 3.33
N PHE A 40 -7.28 31.48 4.16
CA PHE A 40 -6.88 32.51 5.13
C PHE A 40 -6.84 31.87 6.52
N LYS A 41 -5.75 32.09 7.27
CA LYS A 41 -5.56 31.57 8.61
C LYS A 41 -5.11 32.68 9.55
N ASP A 42 -5.83 32.86 10.66
CA ASP A 42 -5.46 33.77 11.76
C ASP A 42 -5.68 33.09 13.12
N ASN A 43 -5.61 33.88 14.21
CA ASN A 43 -5.81 33.38 15.57
C ASN A 43 -7.27 32.94 15.87
N ARG A 44 -8.22 33.23 15.01
CA ARG A 44 -9.63 32.85 15.13
C ARG A 44 -9.92 31.55 14.41
N GLY A 45 -9.09 31.14 13.42
CA GLY A 45 -9.26 29.89 12.67
C GLY A 45 -8.86 30.01 11.20
N VAL A 46 -9.53 29.24 10.37
CA VAL A 46 -9.23 29.11 8.93
C VAL A 46 -10.49 29.39 8.11
N ILE A 47 -10.35 30.20 7.06
CA ILE A 47 -11.37 30.41 6.03
C ILE A 47 -10.92 29.67 4.78
N SER A 48 -11.79 28.83 4.23
CA SER A 48 -11.56 28.05 3.02
C SER A 48 -12.72 28.27 2.05
N ASN A 49 -12.42 28.72 0.84
CA ASN A 49 -13.40 28.98 -0.20
C ASN A 49 -13.37 27.86 -1.25
N HIS A 50 -14.54 27.44 -1.70
CA HIS A 50 -14.72 26.46 -2.76
C HIS A 50 -15.48 27.09 -3.91
N GLU A 51 -14.87 27.08 -5.10
CA GLU A 51 -15.53 27.55 -6.32
C GLU A 51 -16.37 26.44 -6.93
N LEU A 52 -17.61 26.79 -7.28
CA LEU A 52 -18.54 25.90 -7.96
C LEU A 52 -18.73 26.36 -9.40
N THR A 53 -18.69 25.45 -10.34
CA THR A 53 -18.87 25.72 -11.79
C THR A 53 -20.34 25.92 -12.17
N GLU A 54 -21.25 25.45 -11.32
CA GLU A 54 -22.69 25.52 -11.56
C GLU A 54 -23.41 26.09 -10.32
N PRO A 55 -24.50 26.83 -10.49
CA PRO A 55 -25.31 27.28 -9.39
C PRO A 55 -25.95 26.10 -8.67
N ILE A 56 -26.13 26.24 -7.35
CA ILE A 56 -26.84 25.27 -6.52
C ILE A 56 -28.13 25.96 -5.99
N ASN A 57 -29.18 25.17 -5.86
CA ASN A 57 -30.48 25.64 -5.29
C ASN A 57 -30.99 24.73 -4.17
N LEU A 58 -30.30 23.60 -3.89
CA LEU A 58 -30.59 22.74 -2.77
C LEU A 58 -29.32 22.30 -2.06
N ILE A 59 -29.33 22.31 -0.73
CA ILE A 59 -28.28 21.78 0.12
C ILE A 59 -28.84 20.65 0.98
N GLY A 60 -28.32 19.44 0.82
CA GLY A 60 -28.60 18.32 1.70
C GLY A 60 -27.55 18.17 2.79
N LEU A 61 -27.94 18.21 4.06
CA LEU A 61 -27.05 17.87 5.18
C LEU A 61 -27.13 16.37 5.45
N ILE A 62 -26.02 15.67 5.39
CA ILE A 62 -25.98 14.21 5.50
C ILE A 62 -24.99 13.80 6.59
N ASP A 63 -25.49 13.05 7.57
CA ASP A 63 -24.69 12.36 8.57
C ASP A 63 -24.56 10.87 8.27
N SER A 64 -23.38 10.33 8.48
CA SER A 64 -23.08 8.93 8.22
C SER A 64 -22.15 8.35 9.27
N LYS A 65 -22.46 7.15 9.74
CA LYS A 65 -21.71 6.46 10.77
C LYS A 65 -20.47 5.77 10.18
N LYS A 66 -19.42 5.73 10.95
CA LYS A 66 -18.22 4.92 10.64
C LYS A 66 -18.62 3.48 10.29
N GLY A 67 -17.97 2.93 9.26
CA GLY A 67 -18.17 1.55 8.80
C GLY A 67 -19.40 1.34 7.92
N THR A 68 -20.11 2.41 7.53
CA THR A 68 -21.22 2.33 6.58
C THR A 68 -20.77 2.62 5.15
N ILE A 69 -21.62 2.27 4.19
CA ILE A 69 -21.49 2.58 2.76
C ILE A 69 -22.66 3.45 2.33
N ARG A 70 -22.38 4.44 1.49
CA ARG A 70 -23.39 5.16 0.70
C ARG A 70 -23.01 5.18 -0.76
N ALA A 71 -23.93 5.69 -1.60
CA ALA A 71 -23.85 5.74 -3.05
C ALA A 71 -23.96 4.33 -3.67
N ASN A 72 -22.95 3.74 -4.28
CA ASN A 72 -23.05 2.57 -5.16
C ASN A 72 -23.98 2.87 -6.35
N HIS A 73 -23.77 4.03 -6.97
CA HIS A 73 -24.56 4.52 -8.10
C HIS A 73 -23.74 5.48 -8.99
N TYR A 74 -24.32 5.93 -10.06
CA TYR A 74 -23.84 7.04 -10.88
C TYR A 74 -24.97 7.99 -11.25
N HIS A 75 -24.62 9.18 -11.69
CA HIS A 75 -25.53 10.19 -12.20
C HIS A 75 -25.31 10.35 -13.70
N PRO A 76 -26.31 10.11 -14.56
CA PRO A 76 -26.14 10.26 -16.00
C PRO A 76 -25.93 11.71 -16.50
N GLN A 77 -26.51 12.68 -15.79
CA GLN A 77 -26.64 14.03 -16.30
C GLN A 77 -25.96 15.11 -15.46
N GLN A 78 -25.80 14.90 -14.15
CA GLN A 78 -25.26 15.94 -13.25
C GLN A 78 -23.94 15.55 -12.60
N GLU A 79 -23.21 16.57 -12.18
CA GLU A 79 -22.11 16.40 -11.23
C GLU A 79 -22.67 16.27 -9.82
N GLN A 80 -22.19 15.31 -9.04
CA GLN A 80 -22.43 15.29 -7.60
C GLN A 80 -21.32 16.05 -6.89
N LYS A 81 -21.71 17.01 -6.08
CA LYS A 81 -20.80 17.87 -5.31
C LYS A 81 -21.03 17.64 -3.82
N CYS A 82 -20.01 17.20 -3.10
CA CYS A 82 -20.09 16.94 -1.66
C CYS A 82 -18.98 17.68 -0.91
N LEU A 83 -19.37 18.66 -0.09
CA LEU A 83 -18.44 19.37 0.81
C LEU A 83 -18.43 18.68 2.18
N PHE A 84 -17.30 18.09 2.53
CA PHE A 84 -17.13 17.38 3.80
C PHE A 84 -16.79 18.36 4.92
N THR A 85 -17.66 18.49 5.92
CA THR A 85 -17.48 19.39 7.06
C THR A 85 -16.86 18.70 8.27
N LYS A 86 -17.03 17.38 8.38
CA LYS A 86 -16.48 16.55 9.46
C LYS A 86 -16.19 15.15 8.97
N GLY A 87 -15.18 14.52 9.57
CA GLY A 87 -14.89 13.10 9.35
C GLY A 87 -13.93 12.80 8.21
N GLN A 88 -14.04 11.60 7.65
CA GLN A 88 -13.19 11.09 6.59
C GLN A 88 -13.84 9.89 5.91
N ILE A 89 -13.69 9.81 4.60
CA ILE A 89 -14.14 8.67 3.80
C ILE A 89 -13.01 8.14 2.89
N ILE A 90 -13.17 6.90 2.43
CA ILE A 90 -12.58 6.41 1.19
C ILE A 90 -13.67 6.50 0.13
N GLU A 91 -13.45 7.31 -0.88
CA GLU A 91 -14.30 7.37 -2.06
C GLU A 91 -13.73 6.43 -3.13
N ILE A 92 -14.56 5.56 -3.67
CA ILE A 92 -14.20 4.62 -4.72
C ILE A 92 -15.02 5.00 -5.95
N PHE A 93 -14.37 5.11 -7.09
CA PHE A 93 -15.03 5.53 -8.33
C PHE A 93 -14.46 4.84 -9.56
N GLN A 94 -15.28 4.77 -10.60
CA GLN A 94 -14.96 4.18 -11.89
C GLN A 94 -15.76 4.86 -13.00
N ASP A 95 -15.10 5.26 -14.08
CA ASP A 95 -15.77 5.69 -15.30
C ASP A 95 -16.48 4.48 -15.93
N ILE A 96 -17.80 4.56 -16.08
CA ILE A 96 -18.60 3.45 -16.63
C ILE A 96 -18.73 3.50 -18.15
N ILE A 97 -18.37 4.62 -18.79
CA ILE A 97 -18.37 4.76 -20.25
C ILE A 97 -17.16 4.04 -20.84
N ASN A 98 -16.03 4.11 -20.17
CA ASN A 98 -14.81 3.42 -20.59
C ASN A 98 -14.71 2.05 -19.91
N PRO A 99 -14.95 0.94 -20.62
CA PRO A 99 -14.90 -0.40 -20.02
C PRO A 99 -13.51 -0.81 -19.54
N MET A 100 -12.47 -0.08 -19.93
CA MET A 100 -11.09 -0.29 -19.49
C MET A 100 -10.69 0.63 -18.34
N ALA A 101 -11.59 1.51 -17.87
CA ALA A 101 -11.28 2.41 -16.77
C ALA A 101 -11.02 1.63 -15.48
N PRO A 102 -9.91 1.90 -14.79
CA PRO A 102 -9.61 1.26 -13.53
C PRO A 102 -10.56 1.78 -12.44
N LYS A 103 -10.87 0.90 -11.49
CA LYS A 103 -11.47 1.28 -10.22
C LYS A 103 -10.39 1.97 -9.36
N ILE A 104 -10.68 3.16 -8.86
CA ILE A 104 -9.74 4.02 -8.16
C ILE A 104 -10.29 4.37 -6.78
N THR A 105 -9.41 4.50 -5.79
CA THR A 105 -9.75 4.99 -4.46
C THR A 105 -9.20 6.40 -4.24
N GLN A 106 -9.87 7.18 -3.41
CA GLN A 106 -9.39 8.47 -2.94
C GLN A 106 -9.84 8.72 -1.50
N VAL A 107 -8.96 9.25 -0.66
CA VAL A 107 -9.34 9.71 0.68
C VAL A 107 -9.88 11.11 0.59
N VAL A 108 -11.05 11.34 1.20
CA VAL A 108 -11.64 12.67 1.34
C VAL A 108 -11.75 13.00 2.82
N ASN A 109 -11.22 14.16 3.20
CA ASN A 109 -11.18 14.65 4.57
C ASN A 109 -12.13 15.83 4.76
N ALA A 110 -12.42 16.16 6.02
CA ALA A 110 -13.10 17.41 6.35
C ALA A 110 -12.36 18.62 5.76
N GLY A 111 -13.12 19.58 5.24
CA GLY A 111 -12.62 20.75 4.53
C GLY A 111 -12.42 20.55 3.02
N GLN A 112 -12.61 19.34 2.50
CA GLN A 112 -12.45 19.05 1.07
C GLN A 112 -13.80 18.93 0.35
N LEU A 113 -13.80 19.32 -0.92
CA LEU A 113 -14.93 19.22 -1.84
C LEU A 113 -14.67 18.07 -2.81
N SER A 114 -15.55 17.08 -2.82
CA SER A 114 -15.59 16.02 -3.85
C SER A 114 -16.57 16.42 -4.96
N ILE A 115 -16.12 16.30 -6.21
CA ILE A 115 -16.93 16.57 -7.41
C ILE A 115 -16.89 15.32 -8.29
N ILE A 116 -17.98 14.59 -8.37
CA ILE A 116 -18.13 13.41 -9.21
C ILE A 116 -18.82 13.79 -10.51
N LYS A 117 -18.14 13.55 -11.63
CA LYS A 117 -18.66 13.85 -12.98
C LYS A 117 -19.81 12.92 -13.36
N PRO A 118 -20.66 13.32 -14.34
CA PRO A 118 -21.64 12.42 -14.92
C PRO A 118 -21.01 11.10 -15.41
N ASN A 119 -21.76 10.02 -15.30
CA ASN A 119 -21.34 8.67 -15.69
C ASN A 119 -20.10 8.11 -14.97
N VAL A 120 -19.74 8.67 -13.82
CA VAL A 120 -18.77 8.07 -12.93
C VAL A 120 -19.49 7.37 -11.79
N ALA A 121 -19.41 6.04 -11.77
CA ALA A 121 -19.92 5.25 -10.64
C ALA A 121 -19.04 5.53 -9.42
N HIS A 122 -19.67 5.74 -8.27
CA HIS A 122 -18.97 6.06 -7.04
C HIS A 122 -19.60 5.41 -5.82
N THR A 123 -18.77 5.21 -4.80
CA THR A 123 -19.13 4.67 -3.51
C THR A 123 -18.34 5.38 -2.43
N MET A 124 -19.00 5.67 -1.31
CA MET A 124 -18.43 6.31 -0.14
C MET A 124 -18.34 5.30 1.01
N VAL A 125 -17.13 4.94 1.43
CA VAL A 125 -16.87 4.12 2.62
C VAL A 125 -16.47 5.04 3.76
N PHE A 126 -17.27 5.08 4.82
CA PHE A 126 -17.07 6.01 5.94
C PHE A 126 -16.07 5.43 6.94
N THR A 127 -14.86 6.01 6.99
CA THR A 127 -13.79 5.58 7.90
C THR A 127 -13.89 6.20 9.28
N LYS A 128 -14.64 7.32 9.38
CA LYS A 128 -15.02 8.01 10.63
C LYS A 128 -16.48 8.42 10.55
N ASP A 129 -17.10 8.75 11.70
CA ASP A 129 -18.37 9.46 11.70
C ASP A 129 -18.21 10.77 10.93
N THR A 130 -19.01 10.95 9.89
CA THR A 130 -18.80 11.96 8.86
C THR A 130 -20.07 12.75 8.61
N THR A 131 -19.93 14.08 8.52
CA THR A 131 -20.97 15.01 8.11
C THR A 131 -20.53 15.71 6.83
N PHE A 132 -21.42 15.77 5.83
CA PHE A 132 -21.14 16.47 4.58
C PHE A 132 -22.38 17.13 4.01
N LEU A 133 -22.15 18.17 3.20
CA LEU A 133 -23.18 18.88 2.45
C LEU A 133 -23.20 18.32 1.02
N ASN A 134 -24.34 17.82 0.59
CA ASN A 134 -24.60 17.52 -0.82
C ASN A 134 -25.15 18.78 -1.49
N LEU A 135 -24.41 19.32 -2.45
CA LEU A 135 -24.68 20.57 -3.14
C LEU A 135 -25.34 20.23 -4.49
N VAL A 136 -26.62 20.48 -4.61
CA VAL A 136 -27.44 19.99 -5.74
C VAL A 136 -27.90 21.16 -6.60
N ARG A 137 -27.83 20.94 -7.92
CA ARG A 137 -28.53 21.74 -8.92
C ARG A 137 -29.83 21.05 -9.31
N GLY A 138 -30.97 21.72 -9.23
CA GLY A 138 -32.26 21.16 -9.55
C GLY A 138 -33.01 20.61 -8.33
N GLU A 139 -34.16 20.03 -8.56
CA GLU A 139 -35.00 19.43 -7.53
C GLU A 139 -34.53 17.99 -7.25
N ARG A 140 -34.52 17.61 -5.98
CA ARG A 140 -34.24 16.25 -5.55
C ARG A 140 -35.55 15.49 -5.47
N ASP A 141 -36.12 15.20 -6.63
CA ASP A 141 -37.30 14.39 -6.74
C ASP A 141 -36.90 12.92 -6.97
N HIS A 142 -37.31 12.03 -6.08
CA HIS A 142 -37.03 10.59 -6.19
C HIS A 142 -37.97 9.91 -7.20
N GLU A 143 -39.07 10.55 -7.56
CA GLU A 143 -40.11 10.00 -8.48
C GLU A 143 -39.91 10.52 -9.91
N ASN A 144 -39.43 11.75 -10.09
CA ASN A 144 -39.13 12.32 -11.40
C ASN A 144 -37.66 12.31 -11.67
N TYR A 145 -37.22 11.41 -12.47
CA TYR A 145 -35.83 11.20 -12.88
C TYR A 145 -35.29 12.32 -13.78
N GLY A 146 -35.39 13.56 -13.34
CA GLY A 146 -34.83 14.72 -14.04
C GLY A 146 -33.28 14.74 -13.99
N ILE A 147 -32.72 15.94 -13.92
CA ILE A 147 -31.27 16.15 -13.88
C ILE A 147 -30.56 15.47 -12.68
N THR A 148 -31.31 15.18 -11.61
CA THR A 148 -30.83 14.52 -10.39
C THR A 148 -30.93 12.99 -10.44
N HIS A 149 -31.28 12.42 -11.59
CA HIS A 149 -31.43 10.99 -11.75
C HIS A 149 -30.20 10.19 -11.28
N THR A 150 -30.50 9.12 -10.56
CA THR A 150 -29.48 8.24 -9.96
C THR A 150 -29.71 6.81 -10.43
N VAL A 151 -28.71 6.22 -11.06
CA VAL A 151 -28.76 4.83 -11.51
C VAL A 151 -27.96 3.96 -10.54
N ARG A 152 -28.61 2.99 -9.93
CA ARG A 152 -27.96 2.05 -9.02
C ARG A 152 -26.88 1.23 -9.75
N HIS A 153 -25.67 1.23 -9.21
CA HIS A 153 -24.55 0.47 -9.73
C HIS A 153 -23.69 0.00 -8.56
N VAL A 154 -23.99 -1.20 -8.06
CA VAL A 154 -23.27 -1.77 -6.90
C VAL A 154 -21.97 -2.39 -7.37
N PHE A 155 -20.85 -1.75 -7.09
CA PHE A 155 -19.50 -2.22 -7.44
C PHE A 155 -18.54 -2.31 -6.25
N VAL A 156 -19.01 -1.91 -5.05
CA VAL A 156 -18.36 -2.14 -3.76
C VAL A 156 -19.34 -2.82 -2.83
N ASP A 157 -19.02 -4.03 -2.41
CA ASP A 157 -19.82 -4.82 -1.47
C ASP A 157 -19.29 -4.69 -0.03
N GLU A 158 -19.99 -5.29 0.92
CA GLU A 158 -19.63 -5.30 2.33
C GLU A 158 -18.25 -5.97 2.58
N LYS A 159 -17.90 -6.99 1.79
CA LYS A 159 -16.61 -7.68 1.93
C LYS A 159 -15.47 -6.74 1.54
N GLU A 160 -15.61 -6.06 0.41
CA GLU A 160 -14.61 -5.08 -0.06
C GLU A 160 -14.49 -3.88 0.88
N LYS A 161 -15.62 -3.36 1.39
CA LYS A 161 -15.62 -2.31 2.41
C LYS A 161 -14.81 -2.73 3.63
N ASN A 162 -15.06 -3.91 4.19
CA ASN A 162 -14.38 -4.39 5.37
C ASN A 162 -12.88 -4.58 5.11
N LEU A 163 -12.52 -5.06 3.93
CA LEU A 163 -11.14 -5.21 3.50
C LEU A 163 -10.43 -3.84 3.43
N LEU A 164 -11.06 -2.81 2.85
CA LEU A 164 -10.51 -1.45 2.80
C LEU A 164 -10.38 -0.85 4.20
N MET A 165 -11.39 -1.00 5.05
CA MET A 165 -11.35 -0.52 6.44
C MET A 165 -10.21 -1.14 7.26
N GLU A 166 -9.83 -2.39 6.97
CA GLU A 166 -8.74 -3.10 7.64
C GLU A 166 -7.36 -2.69 7.11
N CYS A 167 -7.21 -2.60 5.77
CA CYS A 167 -5.88 -2.53 5.17
C CYS A 167 -5.44 -1.12 4.75
N TYR A 168 -6.36 -0.14 4.60
CA TYR A 168 -6.02 1.20 4.12
C TYR A 168 -5.21 2.01 5.15
N LYS A 169 -4.20 2.76 4.69
CA LYS A 169 -3.28 3.54 5.53
C LYS A 169 -3.48 5.04 5.29
N PHE A 170 -3.85 5.74 6.35
CA PHE A 170 -4.15 7.18 6.33
C PHE A 170 -2.97 8.04 6.81
N ASP A 171 -1.92 7.41 7.31
CA ASP A 171 -0.74 8.07 7.85
C ASP A 171 0.56 7.45 7.33
N CYS A 172 1.62 8.23 7.37
CA CYS A 172 2.95 7.77 6.98
C CYS A 172 3.50 6.73 7.97
N ARG A 173 3.81 5.54 7.51
CA ARG A 173 4.38 4.45 8.33
C ARG A 173 5.71 4.81 8.99
N SER A 174 6.45 5.75 8.41
CA SER A 174 7.74 6.22 8.93
C SER A 174 7.58 7.30 9.99
N CYS A 175 6.86 8.40 9.72
CA CYS A 175 6.81 9.57 10.60
C CYS A 175 5.44 9.89 11.20
N GLY A 176 4.35 9.19 10.80
CA GLY A 176 3.00 9.41 11.29
C GLY A 176 2.29 10.64 10.71
N ASN A 177 2.88 11.33 9.71
CA ASN A 177 2.25 12.46 9.06
C ASN A 177 1.04 12.01 8.23
N THR A 178 -0.06 12.76 8.27
CA THR A 178 -1.31 12.46 7.54
C THR A 178 -1.41 13.17 6.18
N ASP A 179 -0.51 14.11 5.89
CA ASP A 179 -0.42 14.73 4.57
C ASP A 179 0.32 13.78 3.60
N LEU A 180 -0.46 12.89 3.02
CA LEU A 180 -0.01 11.92 2.04
C LEU A 180 -0.58 12.30 0.66
N LYS A 181 0.31 12.48 -0.31
CA LYS A 181 -0.04 12.82 -1.69
C LYS A 181 0.06 11.58 -2.56
N ARG A 182 -1.01 11.23 -3.26
CA ARG A 182 -0.98 10.13 -4.22
C ARG A 182 -0.07 10.48 -5.41
N VAL A 183 0.86 9.58 -5.71
CA VAL A 183 1.81 9.72 -6.81
C VAL A 183 1.34 8.94 -8.03
N VAL A 184 0.86 7.71 -7.80
CA VAL A 184 0.39 6.82 -8.88
C VAL A 184 -0.69 5.89 -8.34
N SER A 185 -1.67 5.57 -9.18
CA SER A 185 -2.63 4.49 -8.96
C SER A 185 -2.64 3.57 -10.18
N LEU A 186 -2.53 2.27 -9.93
CA LEU A 186 -2.67 1.21 -10.93
C LEU A 186 -4.03 0.49 -10.80
N GLY A 187 -4.98 1.12 -10.11
CA GLY A 187 -6.28 0.54 -9.84
C GLY A 187 -6.21 -0.65 -8.87
N TYR A 188 -7.17 -1.55 -8.96
CA TYR A 188 -7.25 -2.73 -8.13
C TYR A 188 -6.49 -3.90 -8.75
N GLN A 189 -5.60 -4.51 -7.98
CA GLN A 189 -4.74 -5.60 -8.42
C GLN A 189 -4.80 -6.79 -7.45
N PRO A 190 -4.61 -8.02 -7.93
CA PRO A 190 -4.42 -9.18 -7.07
C PRO A 190 -3.07 -9.11 -6.34
N LEU A 191 -2.95 -9.85 -5.23
CA LEU A 191 -1.67 -9.99 -4.55
C LEU A 191 -0.68 -10.74 -5.45
N ALA A 192 0.56 -10.24 -5.53
CA ALA A 192 1.65 -10.93 -6.21
C ALA A 192 1.86 -12.33 -5.62
N ASN A 193 2.20 -13.29 -6.47
CA ASN A 193 2.41 -14.70 -6.11
C ASN A 193 1.17 -15.45 -5.57
N ASN A 194 -0.01 -14.84 -5.59
CA ASN A 194 -1.27 -15.51 -5.28
C ASN A 194 -1.83 -16.17 -6.55
N LEU A 195 -1.17 -17.22 -7.03
CA LEU A 195 -1.54 -17.91 -8.26
C LEU A 195 -2.85 -18.67 -8.08
N LEU A 196 -3.78 -18.46 -9.01
CA LEU A 196 -5.05 -19.17 -9.02
C LEU A 196 -4.85 -20.63 -9.40
N LYS A 197 -5.56 -21.52 -8.72
CA LYS A 197 -5.52 -22.98 -9.01
C LYS A 197 -6.49 -23.37 -10.11
N LYS A 198 -7.51 -22.58 -10.34
CA LYS A 198 -8.56 -22.81 -11.34
C LYS A 198 -8.85 -21.53 -12.11
N GLN A 199 -9.19 -21.65 -13.39
CA GLN A 199 -9.46 -20.53 -14.29
C GLN A 199 -10.57 -19.56 -13.77
N ASN A 200 -11.60 -20.10 -13.11
CA ASN A 200 -12.73 -19.30 -12.62
C ASN A 200 -12.65 -19.00 -11.10
N GLU A 201 -11.49 -19.19 -10.49
CA GLU A 201 -11.29 -18.86 -9.08
C GLU A 201 -11.27 -17.34 -8.89
N LYS A 202 -12.09 -16.84 -7.98
CA LYS A 202 -12.11 -15.41 -7.61
C LYS A 202 -10.98 -15.12 -6.63
N CYS A 203 -10.20 -14.08 -6.89
CA CYS A 203 -9.20 -13.57 -5.96
C CYS A 203 -9.63 -12.23 -5.36
N GLU A 204 -9.10 -11.93 -4.18
CA GLU A 204 -9.24 -10.61 -3.58
C GLU A 204 -8.38 -9.61 -4.35
N LEU A 205 -8.96 -8.44 -4.65
CA LEU A 205 -8.26 -7.34 -5.30
C LEU A 205 -8.06 -6.21 -4.28
N TYR A 206 -6.92 -5.55 -4.37
CA TYR A 206 -6.51 -4.46 -3.49
C TYR A 206 -6.10 -3.25 -4.31
N PRO A 207 -6.36 -2.01 -3.83
CA PRO A 207 -5.81 -0.82 -4.47
C PRO A 207 -4.28 -0.91 -4.53
N LEU A 208 -3.71 -0.77 -5.72
CA LEU A 208 -2.27 -0.68 -5.92
C LEU A 208 -1.91 0.78 -6.22
N GLU A 209 -1.72 1.53 -5.18
CA GLU A 209 -1.47 2.97 -5.21
C GLU A 209 -0.25 3.31 -4.38
N MET A 210 0.50 4.32 -4.79
CA MET A 210 1.64 4.83 -4.04
C MET A 210 1.38 6.25 -3.57
N ASN A 211 1.60 6.48 -2.28
CA ASN A 211 1.51 7.77 -1.63
C ASN A 211 2.90 8.26 -1.22
N TYR A 212 3.13 9.56 -1.38
CA TYR A 212 4.31 10.28 -0.94
C TYR A 212 4.00 11.10 0.30
N CYS A 213 4.86 11.04 1.30
CA CYS A 213 4.77 11.85 2.50
C CYS A 213 5.52 13.16 2.33
N SER A 214 4.81 14.30 2.40
CA SER A 214 5.40 15.65 2.27
C SER A 214 6.40 15.98 3.37
N LYS A 215 6.29 15.35 4.56
CA LYS A 215 7.14 15.64 5.73
C LYS A 215 8.49 14.90 5.73
N CYS A 216 8.49 13.60 5.42
CA CYS A 216 9.71 12.78 5.52
C CYS A 216 10.14 12.15 4.21
N HIS A 217 9.47 12.47 3.10
CA HIS A 217 9.75 12.01 1.75
C HIS A 217 9.64 10.48 1.55
N ASN A 218 9.01 9.77 2.50
CA ASN A 218 8.75 8.35 2.36
C ASN A 218 7.67 8.10 1.30
N CYS A 219 7.92 7.14 0.40
CA CYS A 219 6.91 6.60 -0.50
C CYS A 219 6.39 5.28 0.06
N GLN A 220 5.08 5.11 0.10
CA GLN A 220 4.43 3.91 0.63
C GLN A 220 3.18 3.55 -0.16
N LEU A 221 2.79 2.29 -0.13
CA LEU A 221 1.49 1.86 -0.67
C LEU A 221 0.35 2.41 0.20
N SER A 222 -0.80 2.70 -0.44
CA SER A 222 -2.03 3.14 0.23
C SER A 222 -2.64 2.07 1.10
N VAL A 223 -2.35 0.79 0.82
CA VAL A 223 -2.84 -0.35 1.59
C VAL A 223 -1.68 -1.17 2.15
N SER A 224 -1.93 -1.83 3.28
CA SER A 224 -1.04 -2.82 3.87
C SER A 224 -1.83 -4.08 4.20
N VAL A 225 -1.61 -5.11 3.41
CA VAL A 225 -2.28 -6.40 3.56
C VAL A 225 -1.65 -7.19 4.70
N ASP A 226 -2.46 -7.96 5.45
CA ASP A 226 -1.94 -8.81 6.53
C ASP A 226 -0.76 -9.67 6.03
N PRO A 227 0.45 -9.50 6.60
CA PRO A 227 1.63 -10.25 6.20
C PRO A 227 1.44 -11.77 6.21
N LYS A 228 0.55 -12.27 7.05
CA LYS A 228 0.24 -13.71 7.11
C LYS A 228 -0.42 -14.21 5.82
N LYS A 229 -1.28 -13.40 5.17
CA LYS A 229 -1.87 -13.76 3.88
C LYS A 229 -0.81 -13.86 2.79
N MET A 230 0.24 -13.02 2.85
CA MET A 230 1.26 -12.95 1.81
C MET A 230 2.44 -13.88 2.04
N PHE A 231 2.86 -14.08 3.30
CA PHE A 231 4.17 -14.65 3.62
C PHE A 231 4.11 -15.94 4.47
N SER A 232 2.94 -16.45 4.88
CA SER A 232 2.89 -17.71 5.66
C SER A 232 3.25 -18.95 4.83
N ASN A 233 3.01 -18.90 3.53
CA ASN A 233 3.43 -19.91 2.56
C ASN A 233 3.86 -19.18 1.28
N TYR A 234 5.15 -19.15 1.01
CA TYR A 234 5.71 -18.33 -0.06
C TYR A 234 6.32 -19.19 -1.14
N LEU A 235 5.87 -19.00 -2.38
CA LEU A 235 6.25 -19.89 -3.50
C LEU A 235 7.64 -19.63 -4.06
N TYR A 236 8.14 -18.40 -3.94
CA TYR A 236 9.42 -18.03 -4.52
C TYR A 236 10.59 -18.47 -3.63
N THR A 237 11.47 -19.30 -4.19
CA THR A 237 12.70 -19.77 -3.55
C THR A 237 13.87 -18.96 -4.09
N SER A 238 14.51 -18.15 -3.25
CA SER A 238 15.52 -17.18 -3.67
C SER A 238 16.79 -17.83 -4.23
N SER A 239 17.14 -19.02 -3.76
CA SER A 239 18.32 -19.76 -4.26
C SER A 239 18.19 -20.29 -5.69
N THR A 240 17.05 -20.22 -6.34
CA THR A 240 16.88 -20.62 -7.75
C THR A 240 17.63 -19.70 -8.71
N SER A 241 17.80 -18.42 -8.37
CA SER A 241 18.51 -17.44 -9.18
C SER A 241 20.02 -17.52 -8.99
N LYS A 242 20.76 -17.81 -10.07
CA LYS A 242 22.25 -17.80 -10.06
C LYS A 242 22.82 -16.41 -9.73
N VAL A 243 22.21 -15.36 -10.28
CA VAL A 243 22.63 -13.97 -10.03
C VAL A 243 22.47 -13.64 -8.56
N PHE A 244 21.35 -14.02 -7.96
CA PHE A 244 21.06 -13.75 -6.55
C PHE A 244 22.02 -14.52 -5.62
N ARG A 245 22.29 -15.80 -5.91
CA ARG A 245 23.31 -16.57 -5.17
C ARG A 245 24.69 -15.91 -5.23
N ASN A 246 25.14 -15.51 -6.43
CA ASN A 246 26.43 -14.85 -6.60
C ASN A 246 26.50 -13.52 -5.85
N HIS A 247 25.42 -12.74 -5.84
CA HIS A 247 25.30 -11.52 -5.05
C HIS A 247 25.60 -11.78 -3.56
N PHE A 248 24.94 -12.77 -2.96
CA PHE A 248 25.14 -13.07 -1.54
C PHE A 248 26.52 -13.68 -1.24
N VAL A 249 27.11 -14.45 -2.15
CA VAL A 249 28.51 -14.89 -2.02
C VAL A 249 29.45 -13.69 -1.95
N ASN A 250 29.29 -12.71 -2.83
CA ASN A 250 30.12 -11.51 -2.85
C ASN A 250 29.87 -10.63 -1.62
N SER A 251 28.61 -10.49 -1.21
CA SER A 251 28.23 -9.73 0.00
C SER A 251 28.82 -10.36 1.26
N ALA A 252 28.77 -11.67 1.43
CA ALA A 252 29.36 -12.36 2.57
C ALA A 252 30.88 -12.14 2.65
N LYS A 253 31.58 -12.25 1.52
CA LYS A 253 33.03 -11.96 1.45
C LYS A 253 33.32 -10.50 1.81
N LYS A 254 32.56 -9.56 1.26
CA LYS A 254 32.68 -8.12 1.51
C LYS A 254 32.51 -7.80 2.98
N TYR A 255 31.37 -8.20 3.59
CA TYR A 255 31.10 -7.94 5.00
C TYR A 255 32.11 -8.60 5.93
N THR A 256 32.53 -9.83 5.62
CA THR A 256 33.58 -10.52 6.40
C THR A 256 34.86 -9.69 6.47
N LYS A 257 35.28 -9.10 5.36
CA LYS A 257 36.49 -8.26 5.28
C LYS A 257 36.30 -6.89 5.93
N GLU A 258 35.28 -6.16 5.54
CA GLU A 258 35.05 -4.76 5.97
C GLU A 258 34.75 -4.64 7.46
N LEU A 259 33.92 -5.56 7.98
CA LEU A 259 33.53 -5.59 9.40
C LEU A 259 34.50 -6.44 10.24
N LYS A 260 35.59 -6.98 9.65
CA LYS A 260 36.60 -7.82 10.33
C LYS A 260 35.97 -8.95 11.15
N LEU A 261 34.95 -9.64 10.57
CA LEU A 261 34.17 -10.64 11.28
C LEU A 261 35.00 -11.88 11.64
N ASN A 262 34.89 -12.33 12.90
CA ASN A 262 35.56 -13.53 13.39
C ASN A 262 34.69 -14.77 13.19
N LYS A 263 35.13 -15.71 12.38
CA LYS A 263 34.36 -16.91 11.98
C LYS A 263 33.91 -17.79 13.16
N LYS A 264 34.65 -17.79 14.28
CA LYS A 264 34.32 -18.59 15.47
C LYS A 264 33.37 -17.89 16.44
N LYS A 265 33.44 -16.56 16.55
CA LYS A 265 32.71 -15.76 17.53
C LYS A 265 31.48 -15.04 16.99
N THR A 266 31.57 -14.55 15.75
CA THR A 266 30.52 -13.73 15.14
C THR A 266 29.20 -14.47 15.03
N TYR A 267 28.12 -13.80 15.46
CA TYR A 267 26.74 -14.27 15.34
C TYR A 267 26.02 -13.40 14.30
N ILE A 268 25.44 -14.06 13.30
CA ILE A 268 24.79 -13.43 12.14
C ILE A 268 23.31 -13.80 12.12
N ILE A 269 22.45 -12.81 11.97
CA ILE A 269 21.00 -12.99 11.76
C ILE A 269 20.64 -12.49 10.36
N ASP A 270 19.78 -13.24 9.67
CA ASP A 270 19.14 -12.81 8.42
C ASP A 270 17.63 -12.81 8.58
N ILE A 271 17.01 -11.63 8.36
CA ILE A 271 15.57 -11.41 8.50
C ILE A 271 14.90 -11.59 7.14
N GLY A 272 13.81 -12.39 7.08
CA GLY A 272 13.21 -12.82 5.83
C GLY A 272 14.17 -13.71 5.04
N SER A 273 14.80 -14.64 5.75
CA SER A 273 15.95 -15.41 5.25
C SER A 273 15.62 -16.35 4.08
N ASN A 274 14.32 -16.48 3.73
CA ASN A 274 13.85 -17.37 2.67
C ASN A 274 14.38 -18.80 2.90
N ASP A 275 14.98 -19.42 1.92
CA ASP A 275 15.62 -20.75 2.00
C ASP A 275 17.06 -20.72 2.54
N GLY A 276 17.49 -19.58 3.10
CA GLY A 276 18.82 -19.39 3.69
C GLY A 276 19.90 -18.93 2.69
N VAL A 277 19.50 -18.44 1.53
CA VAL A 277 20.39 -18.03 0.43
C VAL A 277 21.48 -17.04 0.84
N ALA A 278 21.18 -16.10 1.76
CA ALA A 278 22.16 -15.13 2.26
C ALA A 278 23.07 -15.70 3.37
N LEU A 279 22.59 -16.68 4.15
CA LEU A 279 23.36 -17.31 5.23
C LEU A 279 24.29 -18.42 4.77
N LYS A 280 23.91 -19.14 3.71
CA LYS A 280 24.72 -20.23 3.16
C LYS A 280 26.16 -19.83 2.85
N PRO A 281 26.45 -18.68 2.18
CA PRO A 281 27.82 -18.24 1.94
C PRO A 281 28.65 -18.01 3.21
N PHE A 282 28.04 -17.53 4.29
CA PHE A 282 28.76 -17.38 5.57
C PHE A 282 29.12 -18.75 6.17
N LEU A 283 28.21 -19.73 6.11
CA LEU A 283 28.54 -21.11 6.51
C LEU A 283 29.67 -21.67 5.68
N ASP A 284 29.68 -21.46 4.36
CA ASP A 284 30.75 -21.91 3.46
C ASP A 284 32.09 -21.21 3.74
N LEU A 285 32.09 -19.99 4.25
CA LEU A 285 33.25 -19.27 4.74
C LEU A 285 33.75 -19.75 6.11
N GLY A 286 33.01 -20.65 6.78
CA GLY A 286 33.37 -21.25 8.06
C GLY A 286 32.75 -20.59 9.29
N PHE A 287 31.77 -19.70 9.13
CA PHE A 287 31.00 -19.18 10.27
C PHE A 287 30.08 -20.29 10.83
N LYS A 288 29.96 -20.34 12.16
CA LYS A 288 29.17 -21.40 12.83
C LYS A 288 27.85 -20.88 13.44
N ASN A 289 27.81 -19.60 13.77
CA ASN A 289 26.69 -18.99 14.48
C ASN A 289 25.86 -18.15 13.51
N VAL A 290 24.92 -18.79 12.82
CA VAL A 290 23.96 -18.11 11.94
C VAL A 290 22.54 -18.45 12.33
N LEU A 291 21.60 -17.53 12.12
CA LEU A 291 20.18 -17.74 12.33
C LEU A 291 19.37 -17.02 11.26
N GLY A 292 18.52 -17.75 10.54
CA GLY A 292 17.47 -17.18 9.72
C GLY A 292 16.21 -16.91 10.53
N ILE A 293 15.47 -15.86 10.18
CA ILE A 293 14.11 -15.58 10.66
C ILE A 293 13.21 -15.55 9.43
N GLU A 294 12.31 -16.53 9.28
CA GLU A 294 11.51 -16.70 8.07
C GLU A 294 10.05 -17.04 8.42
N PRO A 295 9.08 -16.20 8.04
CA PRO A 295 7.66 -16.45 8.31
C PRO A 295 7.07 -17.59 7.47
N ALA A 296 7.56 -17.82 6.24
CA ALA A 296 7.07 -18.87 5.37
C ALA A 296 7.48 -20.27 5.87
N LYS A 297 6.49 -21.03 6.32
CA LYS A 297 6.72 -22.37 6.88
C LYS A 297 7.45 -23.32 5.93
N ASN A 298 7.09 -23.29 4.64
CA ASN A 298 7.73 -24.12 3.62
C ASN A 298 9.21 -23.76 3.43
N LEU A 299 9.56 -22.48 3.41
CA LEU A 299 10.94 -22.01 3.23
C LEU A 299 11.79 -22.22 4.47
N ALA A 300 11.28 -21.90 5.65
CA ALA A 300 11.97 -22.19 6.92
C ALA A 300 12.26 -23.68 7.08
N LYS A 301 11.32 -24.57 6.68
CA LYS A 301 11.53 -26.02 6.66
C LYS A 301 12.64 -26.41 5.68
N LEU A 302 12.67 -25.81 4.49
CA LEU A 302 13.71 -26.06 3.48
C LEU A 302 15.09 -25.62 3.98
N ALA A 303 15.20 -24.41 4.54
CA ALA A 303 16.45 -23.90 5.11
C ALA A 303 17.00 -24.83 6.21
N ASN A 304 16.14 -25.25 7.15
CA ASN A 304 16.53 -26.17 8.22
C ASN A 304 16.94 -27.55 7.67
N LYS A 305 16.28 -28.07 6.64
CA LYS A 305 16.70 -29.30 5.94
C LYS A 305 18.09 -29.16 5.35
N ASN A 306 18.43 -27.98 4.87
CA ASN A 306 19.76 -27.64 4.32
C ASN A 306 20.77 -27.24 5.41
N LYS A 307 20.50 -27.58 6.68
CA LYS A 307 21.36 -27.30 7.86
C LYS A 307 21.58 -25.78 8.12
N ILE A 308 20.71 -24.93 7.65
CA ILE A 308 20.70 -23.50 7.93
C ILE A 308 19.65 -23.25 9.03
N LYS A 309 20.13 -23.07 10.28
CA LYS A 309 19.25 -22.86 11.44
C LYS A 309 18.32 -21.67 11.17
N THR A 310 17.00 -21.92 11.18
CA THR A 310 15.98 -20.93 10.86
C THR A 310 14.81 -21.01 11.83
N PHE A 311 14.50 -19.86 12.46
CA PHE A 311 13.30 -19.66 13.25
C PHE A 311 12.11 -19.38 12.32
N ASN A 312 11.06 -20.19 12.42
CA ASN A 312 9.84 -19.96 11.64
C ASN A 312 8.92 -18.97 12.36
N GLY A 313 8.85 -17.75 11.87
CA GLY A 313 8.02 -16.68 12.41
C GLY A 313 8.40 -15.30 11.90
N PHE A 314 7.55 -14.33 12.19
CA PHE A 314 7.83 -12.93 11.92
C PHE A 314 8.76 -12.33 12.99
N LEU A 315 9.57 -11.33 12.61
CA LEU A 315 10.30 -10.51 13.56
C LEU A 315 9.35 -9.53 14.23
N GLU A 316 8.89 -9.88 15.41
CA GLU A 316 7.95 -9.13 16.24
C GLU A 316 8.42 -9.13 17.70
N ILE A 317 8.05 -8.11 18.47
CA ILE A 317 8.45 -7.98 19.89
C ILE A 317 8.12 -9.25 20.70
N LYS A 318 6.94 -9.84 20.47
CA LYS A 318 6.51 -11.08 21.17
C LYS A 318 7.42 -12.29 20.92
N ASN A 319 8.14 -12.30 19.79
CA ASN A 319 9.02 -13.40 19.40
C ASN A 319 10.47 -13.21 19.85
N LEU A 320 10.87 -12.00 20.27
CA LEU A 320 12.27 -11.68 20.62
C LEU A 320 12.84 -12.60 21.72
N LYS A 321 12.03 -13.00 22.71
CA LYS A 321 12.47 -13.93 23.78
C LYS A 321 12.82 -15.33 23.30
N LYS A 322 12.42 -15.71 22.07
CA LYS A 322 12.73 -16.99 21.42
C LYS A 322 13.99 -16.90 20.56
N ILE A 323 14.55 -15.71 20.37
CA ILE A 323 15.68 -15.43 19.50
C ILE A 323 16.87 -15.02 20.36
N LYS A 324 18.04 -15.66 20.14
CA LYS A 324 19.27 -15.29 20.82
C LYS A 324 19.66 -13.85 20.47
N LYS A 325 19.96 -13.03 21.47
CA LYS A 325 20.43 -11.64 21.34
C LYS A 325 21.94 -11.58 21.10
N ASN A 326 22.44 -10.35 20.95
CA ASN A 326 23.84 -10.00 20.74
C ASN A 326 24.37 -10.48 19.37
N ALA A 327 23.59 -10.21 18.32
CA ALA A 327 24.05 -10.39 16.94
C ALA A 327 25.10 -9.35 16.59
N ASP A 328 26.18 -9.79 15.96
CA ASP A 328 27.24 -8.91 15.45
C ASP A 328 26.88 -8.36 14.07
N LEU A 329 26.07 -9.07 13.31
CA LEU A 329 25.57 -8.67 12.00
C LEU A 329 24.10 -9.06 11.84
N ILE A 330 23.27 -8.11 11.40
CA ILE A 330 21.88 -8.37 10.99
C ILE A 330 21.72 -7.98 9.52
N LEU A 331 21.22 -8.92 8.74
CA LEU A 331 20.83 -8.71 7.34
C LEU A 331 19.31 -8.61 7.23
N ALA A 332 18.81 -7.77 6.32
CA ALA A 332 17.39 -7.64 6.00
C ALA A 332 17.22 -7.26 4.53
N SER A 333 17.62 -8.18 3.63
CA SER A 333 17.66 -7.92 2.20
C SER A 333 16.26 -8.05 1.58
N ASN A 334 15.76 -6.96 0.97
CA ASN A 334 14.41 -6.90 0.36
C ASN A 334 13.27 -7.27 1.32
N VAL A 335 13.37 -6.90 2.59
CA VAL A 335 12.40 -7.26 3.63
C VAL A 335 11.88 -6.03 4.37
N PHE A 336 12.75 -5.12 4.78
CA PHE A 336 12.40 -3.98 5.62
C PHE A 336 11.30 -3.11 4.98
N ALA A 337 11.41 -2.83 3.67
CA ALA A 337 10.43 -2.04 2.92
C ALA A 337 9.03 -2.69 2.86
N HIS A 338 8.93 -4.00 3.06
CA HIS A 338 7.66 -4.73 3.06
C HIS A 338 6.99 -4.78 4.43
N SER A 339 7.65 -4.27 5.47
CA SER A 339 7.05 -4.25 6.81
C SER A 339 5.97 -3.18 6.92
N ASP A 340 4.81 -3.58 7.44
CA ASP A 340 3.76 -2.65 7.86
C ASP A 340 4.16 -1.85 9.10
N LYS A 341 4.98 -2.47 9.96
CA LYS A 341 5.39 -1.93 11.26
C LYS A 341 6.88 -1.61 11.27
N LEU A 342 7.29 -0.62 10.47
CA LEU A 342 8.70 -0.26 10.32
C LEU A 342 9.41 0.04 11.64
N LYS A 343 8.74 0.79 12.55
CA LYS A 343 9.30 1.15 13.86
C LYS A 343 9.50 -0.08 14.75
N GLU A 344 8.49 -0.96 14.84
CA GLU A 344 8.59 -2.20 15.60
C GLU A 344 9.71 -3.09 15.07
N MET A 345 9.83 -3.22 13.74
CA MET A 345 10.87 -4.02 13.12
C MET A 345 12.27 -3.45 13.42
N ALA A 346 12.45 -2.13 13.31
CA ALA A 346 13.70 -1.46 13.66
C ALA A 346 14.05 -1.65 15.15
N GLU A 347 13.08 -1.50 16.03
CA GLU A 347 13.24 -1.75 17.47
C GLU A 347 13.64 -3.20 17.77
N CYS A 348 13.03 -4.16 17.09
CA CYS A 348 13.39 -5.57 17.21
C CYS A 348 14.84 -5.82 16.76
N MET A 349 15.27 -5.26 15.63
CA MET A 349 16.65 -5.37 15.17
C MET A 349 17.63 -4.74 16.16
N PHE A 350 17.33 -3.55 16.68
CA PHE A 350 18.15 -2.89 17.68
C PHE A 350 18.29 -3.73 18.96
N LYS A 351 17.21 -4.34 19.43
CA LYS A 351 17.23 -5.22 20.63
C LYS A 351 17.97 -6.55 20.42
N LEU A 352 18.14 -6.98 19.16
CA LEU A 352 18.87 -8.19 18.82
C LEU A 352 20.37 -7.93 18.60
N LEU A 353 20.75 -6.72 18.22
CA LEU A 353 22.14 -6.35 17.99
C LEU A 353 22.97 -6.36 19.29
N SER A 354 24.24 -6.71 19.17
CA SER A 354 25.27 -6.45 20.18
C SER A 354 25.62 -4.96 20.21
N LYS A 355 26.33 -4.53 21.26
CA LYS A 355 26.72 -3.12 21.44
C LYS A 355 27.49 -2.55 20.22
N ASN A 356 28.27 -3.39 19.55
CA ASN A 356 29.08 -3.04 18.38
C ASN A 356 28.59 -3.74 17.10
N GLY A 357 27.36 -4.25 17.08
CA GLY A 357 26.76 -4.92 15.93
C GLY A 357 26.35 -3.95 14.83
N SER A 358 26.26 -4.46 13.60
CA SER A 358 25.92 -3.72 12.38
C SER A 358 24.70 -4.31 11.69
#